data_2ac06feb4992c0a582f9848ef7602ead
#
_entry.id   2ac06feb4992c0a582f9848ef7602ead
#
_cell.length_a   1.000
_cell.length_b   1.000
_cell.length_c   1.000
_cell.angle_alpha   90.00
_cell.angle_beta   90.00
_cell.angle_gamma   90.00
#
_symmetry.space_group_name_H-M   'P 1'
#
loop_
_entity.id
_entity.type
_entity.pdbx_description
1 polymer ?
#
loop_
_entity_poly.entity_id
_entity_poly.type
_entity_poly.pdbx_seq_one_letter_code
_entity_poly.pdbx_strand_id
1 'polypeptide(L)'
;QYDVKPERLAGDKNMIEFEDDHPFIVRDPNKCILCGLCVRVCDEVMGVGALGLVNRGFDTVVKPNMEKSLCESGCESCGQCVSVCPTGALQERLTIQKEVPLETDITETTCSYCSVGCTLDLESYGDMLIKANPSKEGVVNAGICCGKGKWGFDAALLEGKEVDPMIKDGNGFRMTDYHEAIVMAAKKMEAVRVRHGNSAIAVAISDRYTNEEAYAMKKFAQTIG
;
A
#
# COMPACT_ATOMS: atom_id res chain seq x y z
N GLN A 1 14.88 -31.33 13.17
CA GLN A 1 13.94 -31.08 14.26
C GLN A 1 14.61 -31.49 15.55
N TYR A 2 14.55 -30.64 16.54
CA TYR A 2 15.21 -30.83 17.82
C TYR A 2 14.26 -31.62 18.70
N ASP A 3 14.68 -32.79 19.17
CA ASP A 3 13.88 -33.67 20.03
C ASP A 3 13.69 -33.05 21.44
N VAL A 4 12.94 -31.96 21.50
CA VAL A 4 12.63 -31.20 22.73
C VAL A 4 11.45 -31.84 23.43
N LYS A 5 11.68 -32.38 24.62
CA LYS A 5 10.61 -32.94 25.46
C LYS A 5 9.77 -31.78 26.04
N PRO A 6 8.47 -31.69 25.76
CA PRO A 6 7.62 -30.56 26.19
C PRO A 6 7.48 -30.46 27.71
N GLU A 7 7.61 -31.58 28.41
CA GLU A 7 7.40 -31.66 29.87
C GLU A 7 8.49 -30.91 30.69
N ARG A 8 9.67 -30.63 30.07
CA ARG A 8 10.77 -29.98 30.78
C ARG A 8 10.51 -28.49 31.06
N LEU A 9 9.61 -27.87 30.29
CA LEU A 9 9.26 -26.45 30.40
C LEU A 9 7.77 -26.25 30.59
N ALA A 10 7.11 -27.21 31.28
CA ALA A 10 5.71 -27.07 31.61
C ALA A 10 5.47 -25.91 32.59
N GLY A 11 4.49 -25.08 32.29
CA GLY A 11 4.10 -23.92 33.10
C GLY A 11 2.78 -23.36 32.62
N ASP A 12 2.28 -22.37 33.32
CA ASP A 12 1.05 -21.67 32.92
C ASP A 12 1.28 -20.93 31.60
N LYS A 13 0.28 -20.94 30.74
CA LYS A 13 0.23 -20.23 29.47
C LYS A 13 -0.88 -19.21 29.52
N ASN A 14 -0.54 -17.97 29.23
CA ASN A 14 -1.54 -16.93 29.01
C ASN A 14 -2.07 -17.07 27.58
N MET A 15 -3.22 -17.75 27.41
CA MET A 15 -3.90 -17.86 26.12
C MET A 15 -4.79 -16.65 25.92
N ILE A 16 -4.54 -15.90 24.85
CA ILE A 16 -5.20 -14.64 24.57
C ILE A 16 -6.21 -14.87 23.45
N GLU A 17 -7.49 -14.57 23.74
CA GLU A 17 -8.52 -14.46 22.71
C GLU A 17 -8.30 -13.15 21.95
N PHE A 18 -8.46 -13.19 20.64
CA PHE A 18 -8.27 -12.02 19.78
C PHE A 18 -9.17 -12.09 18.55
N GLU A 19 -9.53 -10.92 18.05
CA GLU A 19 -10.19 -10.75 16.77
C GLU A 19 -9.15 -10.41 15.70
N ASP A 20 -9.28 -11.04 14.54
CA ASP A 20 -8.42 -10.83 13.36
C ASP A 20 -9.29 -10.28 12.23
N ASP A 21 -9.58 -8.98 12.31
CA ASP A 21 -10.47 -8.24 11.42
C ASP A 21 -9.72 -7.39 10.34
N HIS A 22 -8.40 -7.28 10.46
CA HIS A 22 -7.63 -6.43 9.56
C HIS A 22 -7.50 -7.03 8.15
N PRO A 23 -7.79 -6.29 7.07
CA PRO A 23 -7.81 -6.84 5.71
C PRO A 23 -6.44 -7.30 5.20
N PHE A 24 -5.35 -6.73 5.70
CA PHE A 24 -3.99 -6.98 5.21
C PHE A 24 -3.06 -7.63 6.22
N ILE A 25 -3.39 -7.60 7.50
CA ILE A 25 -2.50 -8.06 8.59
C ILE A 25 -3.21 -9.11 9.41
N VAL A 26 -2.59 -10.28 9.53
CA VAL A 26 -3.00 -11.33 10.47
C VAL A 26 -2.28 -11.11 11.79
N ARG A 27 -2.99 -11.12 12.90
CA ARG A 27 -2.45 -10.95 14.25
C ARG A 27 -2.76 -12.16 15.11
N ASP A 28 -1.74 -12.84 15.60
CA ASP A 28 -1.84 -13.94 16.56
C ASP A 28 -0.99 -13.62 17.80
N PRO A 29 -1.58 -13.04 18.85
CA PRO A 29 -0.84 -12.65 20.06
C PRO A 29 -0.24 -13.85 20.81
N ASN A 30 -0.72 -15.07 20.58
CA ASN A 30 -0.20 -16.28 21.23
C ASN A 30 1.20 -16.70 20.71
N LYS A 31 1.61 -16.13 19.56
CA LYS A 31 2.98 -16.28 19.02
C LYS A 31 3.92 -15.16 19.46
N CYS A 32 3.40 -14.17 20.21
CA CYS A 32 4.17 -12.99 20.57
C CYS A 32 5.16 -13.26 21.70
N ILE A 33 6.42 -12.84 21.52
CA ILE A 33 7.47 -12.92 22.55
C ILE A 33 7.69 -11.59 23.29
N LEU A 34 6.81 -10.62 23.10
CA LEU A 34 6.83 -9.31 23.77
C LEU A 34 8.12 -8.50 23.52
N CYS A 35 8.76 -8.66 22.36
CA CYS A 35 9.99 -7.95 22.02
C CYS A 35 9.81 -6.43 21.81
N GLY A 36 8.58 -5.96 21.63
CA GLY A 36 8.23 -4.55 21.49
C GLY A 36 8.58 -3.91 20.14
N LEU A 37 9.21 -4.63 19.18
CA LEU A 37 9.64 -4.07 17.91
C LEU A 37 8.49 -3.46 17.09
N CYS A 38 7.34 -4.14 17.06
CA CYS A 38 6.15 -3.65 16.35
C CYS A 38 5.57 -2.37 16.97
N VAL A 39 5.64 -2.23 18.29
CA VAL A 39 5.20 -1.02 19.00
C VAL A 39 6.14 0.14 18.65
N ARG A 40 7.45 -0.09 18.75
CA ARG A 40 8.45 0.94 18.47
C ARG A 40 8.45 1.39 17.02
N VAL A 41 8.38 0.47 16.06
CA VAL A 41 8.32 0.88 14.64
C VAL A 41 7.04 1.66 14.33
N CYS A 42 5.91 1.30 14.94
CA CYS A 42 4.65 1.99 14.76
C CYS A 42 4.66 3.42 15.34
N ASP A 43 5.27 3.59 16.51
CA ASP A 43 5.33 4.88 17.22
C ASP A 43 6.53 5.72 16.77
N GLU A 44 7.75 5.21 16.92
CA GLU A 44 8.98 5.98 16.73
C GLU A 44 9.32 6.23 15.24
N VAL A 45 8.97 5.29 14.35
CA VAL A 45 9.33 5.37 12.93
C VAL A 45 8.18 5.88 12.09
N MET A 46 6.98 5.29 12.28
CA MET A 46 5.80 5.66 11.50
C MET A 46 5.00 6.82 12.11
N GLY A 47 5.19 7.11 13.39
CA GLY A 47 4.47 8.17 14.09
C GLY A 47 2.98 7.92 14.29
N VAL A 48 2.52 6.66 14.13
CA VAL A 48 1.10 6.29 14.18
C VAL A 48 0.65 5.88 15.58
N GLY A 49 1.47 5.10 16.31
CA GLY A 49 1.17 4.65 17.66
C GLY A 49 -0.08 3.77 17.80
N ALA A 50 -0.43 3.01 16.75
CA ALA A 50 -1.62 2.15 16.75
C ALA A 50 -1.48 0.91 17.64
N LEU A 51 -0.26 0.48 17.98
CA LEU A 51 0.05 -0.66 18.82
C LEU A 51 0.74 -0.21 20.10
N GLY A 52 0.38 -0.85 21.23
CA GLY A 52 0.98 -0.59 22.53
C GLY A 52 1.16 -1.86 23.36
N LEU A 53 2.06 -1.81 24.37
CA LEU A 53 2.12 -2.82 25.43
C LEU A 53 1.06 -2.49 26.47
N VAL A 54 0.17 -3.44 26.71
CA VAL A 54 -0.96 -3.30 27.64
C VAL A 54 -0.78 -4.30 28.77
N ASN A 55 -1.28 -3.96 29.95
CA ASN A 55 -1.10 -4.70 31.20
C ASN A 55 0.38 -4.75 31.66
N ARG A 56 0.67 -5.59 32.64
CA ARG A 56 2.01 -5.76 33.21
C ARG A 56 2.25 -7.19 33.70
N GLY A 57 3.52 -7.53 33.85
CA GLY A 57 3.92 -8.85 34.34
C GLY A 57 3.48 -9.96 33.37
N PHE A 58 2.89 -11.02 33.92
CA PHE A 58 2.46 -12.19 33.14
C PHE A 58 1.33 -11.88 32.14
N ASP A 59 0.49 -10.89 32.44
CA ASP A 59 -0.63 -10.48 31.60
C ASP A 59 -0.25 -9.45 30.51
N THR A 60 1.03 -9.12 30.38
CA THR A 60 1.47 -8.19 29.35
C THR A 60 1.15 -8.72 27.95
N VAL A 61 0.59 -7.87 27.10
CA VAL A 61 0.24 -8.21 25.72
C VAL A 61 0.42 -6.99 24.82
N VAL A 62 0.78 -7.21 23.55
CA VAL A 62 0.70 -6.19 22.52
C VAL A 62 -0.72 -6.11 22.01
N LYS A 63 -1.37 -4.96 22.16
CA LYS A 63 -2.74 -4.70 21.68
C LYS A 63 -2.82 -3.41 20.88
N PRO A 64 -3.82 -3.27 20.01
CA PRO A 64 -4.20 -1.98 19.46
C PRO A 64 -4.64 -1.01 20.58
N ASN A 65 -4.60 0.27 20.26
CA ASN A 65 -4.94 1.33 21.19
C ASN A 65 -6.41 1.24 21.65
N MET A 66 -6.67 1.52 22.94
CA MET A 66 -8.01 1.59 23.54
C MET A 66 -8.89 0.34 23.39
N GLU A 67 -8.32 -0.87 23.40
CA GLU A 67 -9.04 -2.15 23.25
C GLU A 67 -9.88 -2.27 21.96
N LYS A 68 -9.60 -1.41 20.99
CA LYS A 68 -10.23 -1.45 19.67
C LYS A 68 -9.59 -2.53 18.79
N SER A 69 -10.23 -2.83 17.68
CA SER A 69 -9.61 -3.60 16.62
C SER A 69 -8.44 -2.83 15.98
N LEU A 70 -7.57 -3.49 15.27
CA LEU A 70 -6.47 -2.82 14.60
C LEU A 70 -6.98 -1.81 13.55
N CYS A 71 -8.08 -2.12 12.87
CA CYS A 71 -8.75 -1.21 11.93
C CYS A 71 -9.29 0.06 12.57
N GLU A 72 -9.79 -0.04 13.80
CA GLU A 72 -10.39 1.08 14.52
C GLU A 72 -9.38 1.91 15.33
N SER A 73 -8.14 1.43 15.45
CA SER A 73 -7.09 2.03 16.29
C SER A 73 -6.33 3.19 15.63
N GLY A 74 -6.73 3.63 14.43
CA GLY A 74 -5.99 4.61 13.64
C GLY A 74 -4.82 4.01 12.84
N CYS A 75 -4.76 2.70 12.69
CA CYS A 75 -3.76 2.01 11.88
C CYS A 75 -3.86 2.43 10.40
N GLU A 76 -2.74 2.87 9.82
CA GLU A 76 -2.63 3.26 8.41
C GLU A 76 -2.32 2.09 7.47
N SER A 77 -2.34 0.86 7.97
CA SER A 77 -2.08 -0.36 7.19
C SER A 77 -0.71 -0.38 6.49
N CYS A 78 0.30 0.30 7.03
CA CYS A 78 1.62 0.39 6.38
C CYS A 78 2.41 -0.93 6.36
N GLY A 79 2.05 -1.91 7.21
CA GLY A 79 2.70 -3.24 7.27
C GLY A 79 4.09 -3.25 7.94
N GLN A 80 4.59 -2.14 8.47
CA GLN A 80 5.93 -2.10 9.07
C GLN A 80 6.05 -2.96 10.35
N CYS A 81 4.97 -3.08 11.11
CA CYS A 81 4.90 -3.98 12.26
C CYS A 81 5.08 -5.46 11.87
N VAL A 82 4.60 -5.84 10.69
CA VAL A 82 4.79 -7.19 10.13
C VAL A 82 6.25 -7.40 9.74
N SER A 83 6.88 -6.42 9.10
CA SER A 83 8.27 -6.51 8.62
C SER A 83 9.29 -6.72 9.74
N VAL A 84 8.99 -6.26 10.97
CA VAL A 84 9.89 -6.38 12.12
C VAL A 84 9.52 -7.51 13.08
N CYS A 85 8.42 -8.22 12.87
CA CYS A 85 7.96 -9.28 13.77
C CYS A 85 8.81 -10.55 13.60
N PRO A 86 9.57 -11.00 14.62
CA PRO A 86 10.47 -12.14 14.47
C PRO A 86 9.77 -13.50 14.60
N THR A 87 8.53 -13.53 15.11
CA THR A 87 7.83 -14.79 15.44
C THR A 87 6.61 -15.07 14.59
N GLY A 88 6.26 -14.17 13.67
CA GLY A 88 5.01 -14.29 12.92
C GLY A 88 3.75 -14.10 13.76
N ALA A 89 3.85 -13.42 14.91
CA ALA A 89 2.69 -12.92 15.65
C ALA A 89 1.93 -11.84 14.85
N LEU A 90 2.63 -11.18 13.93
CA LEU A 90 2.08 -10.29 12.91
C LEU A 90 2.56 -10.81 11.56
N GLN A 91 1.64 -11.08 10.66
CA GLN A 91 1.91 -11.63 9.34
C GLN A 91 1.11 -10.89 8.27
N GLU A 92 1.57 -10.97 7.04
CA GLU A 92 0.78 -10.51 5.88
C GLU A 92 -0.39 -11.47 5.64
N ARG A 93 -1.57 -10.91 5.39
CA ARG A 93 -2.70 -11.68 4.88
C ARG A 93 -2.51 -11.85 3.38
N LEU A 94 -1.76 -12.90 3.00
CA LEU A 94 -1.51 -13.19 1.61
C LEU A 94 -2.73 -13.87 0.97
N THR A 95 -3.00 -13.54 -0.27
CA THR A 95 -4.02 -14.20 -1.11
C THR A 95 -3.67 -15.68 -1.36
N ILE A 96 -2.37 -15.98 -1.34
CA ILE A 96 -1.86 -17.34 -1.54
C ILE A 96 -1.20 -17.79 -0.23
N GLN A 97 -1.76 -18.84 0.36
CA GLN A 97 -1.13 -19.50 1.50
C GLN A 97 -0.03 -20.42 0.98
N LYS A 98 1.20 -20.17 1.39
CA LYS A 98 2.36 -20.98 1.04
C LYS A 98 2.55 -22.06 2.12
N GLU A 99 2.37 -23.32 1.76
CA GLU A 99 2.68 -24.45 2.65
C GLU A 99 4.19 -24.75 2.68
N VAL A 100 4.89 -24.41 1.60
CA VAL A 100 6.34 -24.55 1.45
C VAL A 100 6.94 -23.26 0.92
N PRO A 101 8.24 -22.98 1.20
CA PRO A 101 8.94 -21.87 0.58
C PRO A 101 8.91 -22.02 -0.94
N LEU A 102 8.47 -20.98 -1.64
CA LEU A 102 8.56 -20.88 -3.09
C LEU A 102 9.83 -20.10 -3.44
N GLU A 103 10.56 -20.58 -4.42
CA GLU A 103 11.59 -19.76 -5.06
C GLU A 103 10.88 -18.68 -5.88
N THR A 104 11.09 -17.44 -5.54
CA THR A 104 10.46 -16.28 -6.15
C THR A 104 11.51 -15.39 -6.76
N ASP A 105 11.15 -14.74 -7.87
CA ASP A 105 11.96 -13.69 -8.46
C ASP A 105 11.67 -12.36 -7.79
N ILE A 106 12.70 -11.55 -7.58
CA ILE A 106 12.60 -10.21 -7.00
C ILE A 106 12.96 -9.20 -8.08
N THR A 107 12.04 -8.27 -8.35
CA THR A 107 12.25 -7.18 -9.30
C THR A 107 12.10 -5.85 -8.58
N GLU A 108 13.15 -5.02 -8.61
CA GLU A 108 13.09 -3.68 -8.07
C GLU A 108 12.31 -2.76 -9.03
N THR A 109 11.43 -1.93 -8.46
CA THR A 109 10.63 -0.95 -9.20
C THR A 109 10.35 0.30 -8.37
N THR A 110 9.85 1.34 -9.03
CA THR A 110 9.41 2.57 -8.37
C THR A 110 7.89 2.54 -8.16
N CYS A 111 7.45 2.84 -6.96
CA CYS A 111 6.03 2.97 -6.63
C CYS A 111 5.38 4.11 -7.41
N SER A 112 4.27 3.83 -8.09
CA SER A 112 3.56 4.81 -8.94
C SER A 112 2.40 5.54 -8.24
N TYR A 113 2.24 5.36 -6.91
CA TYR A 113 1.10 5.94 -6.20
C TYR A 113 1.22 7.43 -5.88
N CYS A 114 2.43 7.95 -5.73
CA CYS A 114 2.65 9.38 -5.51
C CYS A 114 4.08 9.77 -5.90
N SER A 115 4.36 11.07 -5.90
CA SER A 115 5.65 11.64 -6.30
C SER A 115 6.81 11.39 -5.32
N VAL A 116 6.58 10.69 -4.19
CA VAL A 116 7.67 10.27 -3.29
C VAL A 116 8.63 9.32 -4.00
N GLY A 117 8.11 8.45 -4.89
CA GLY A 117 8.95 7.56 -5.68
C GLY A 117 9.65 6.47 -4.87
N CYS A 118 8.96 5.89 -3.88
CA CYS A 118 9.50 4.80 -3.07
C CYS A 118 9.96 3.64 -3.94
N THR A 119 11.13 3.08 -3.63
CA THR A 119 11.63 1.86 -4.26
C THR A 119 10.96 0.65 -3.61
N LEU A 120 10.40 -0.23 -4.43
CA LEU A 120 9.74 -1.46 -4.02
C LEU A 120 10.42 -2.66 -4.65
N ASP A 121 10.55 -3.73 -3.89
CA ASP A 121 10.94 -5.06 -4.34
C ASP A 121 9.64 -5.86 -4.58
N LEU A 122 9.31 -6.10 -5.85
CA LEU A 122 8.19 -6.93 -6.25
C LEU A 122 8.61 -8.38 -6.27
N GLU A 123 7.89 -9.23 -5.56
CA GLU A 123 8.10 -10.66 -5.49
C GLU A 123 7.10 -11.37 -6.40
N SER A 124 7.60 -12.14 -7.37
CA SER A 124 6.76 -12.88 -8.32
C SER A 124 7.12 -14.37 -8.37
N TYR A 125 6.18 -15.19 -8.78
CA TYR A 125 6.35 -16.59 -9.10
C TYR A 125 5.78 -16.84 -10.50
N GLY A 126 6.67 -17.02 -11.48
CA GLY A 126 6.30 -16.96 -12.87
C GLY A 126 5.64 -15.62 -13.20
N ASP A 127 4.48 -15.65 -13.85
CA ASP A 127 3.72 -14.44 -14.21
C ASP A 127 2.86 -13.87 -13.07
N MET A 128 2.89 -14.50 -11.90
CA MET A 128 2.05 -14.10 -10.78
C MET A 128 2.81 -13.20 -9.82
N LEU A 129 2.31 -11.99 -9.62
CA LEU A 129 2.80 -11.07 -8.61
C LEU A 129 2.24 -11.46 -7.23
N ILE A 130 3.14 -11.74 -6.26
CA ILE A 130 2.78 -12.28 -4.95
C ILE A 130 2.67 -11.17 -3.92
N LYS A 131 3.67 -10.29 -3.85
CA LYS A 131 3.71 -9.19 -2.89
C LYS A 131 4.67 -8.09 -3.32
N ALA A 132 4.54 -6.93 -2.68
CA ALA A 132 5.48 -5.84 -2.75
C ALA A 132 6.08 -5.58 -1.35
N ASN A 133 7.39 -5.39 -1.30
CA ASN A 133 8.09 -4.96 -0.10
C ASN A 133 8.80 -3.64 -0.36
N PRO A 134 8.91 -2.74 0.62
CA PRO A 134 9.79 -1.58 0.47
C PRO A 134 11.25 -2.06 0.39
N SER A 135 11.97 -1.64 -0.64
CA SER A 135 13.37 -2.02 -0.81
C SER A 135 14.23 -1.42 0.30
N LYS A 136 15.04 -2.25 0.94
CA LYS A 136 15.99 -1.81 1.99
C LYS A 136 17.09 -0.93 1.43
N GLU A 137 17.44 -1.14 0.16
CA GLU A 137 18.44 -0.37 -0.58
C GLU A 137 17.85 0.92 -1.19
N GLY A 138 16.53 1.12 -1.07
CA GLY A 138 15.84 2.28 -1.61
C GLY A 138 16.33 3.60 -1.00
N VAL A 139 16.98 4.42 -1.80
CA VAL A 139 17.58 5.70 -1.37
C VAL A 139 16.54 6.66 -0.78
N VAL A 140 15.31 6.65 -1.33
CA VAL A 140 14.23 7.56 -0.93
C VAL A 140 13.54 7.09 0.34
N ASN A 141 13.27 5.80 0.46
CA ASN A 141 12.36 5.25 1.46
C ASN A 141 13.01 4.30 2.47
N ALA A 142 14.27 3.89 2.28
CA ALA A 142 15.08 3.14 3.25
C ALA A 142 14.33 1.98 3.95
N GLY A 143 13.63 1.16 3.18
CA GLY A 143 12.86 0.02 3.71
C GLY A 143 11.47 0.37 4.28
N ILE A 144 10.96 1.58 4.05
CA ILE A 144 9.66 2.03 4.55
C ILE A 144 8.74 2.40 3.38
N CYS A 145 7.46 2.04 3.45
CA CYS A 145 6.44 2.54 2.52
C CYS A 145 5.09 2.66 3.21
N CYS A 146 4.17 3.37 2.59
CA CYS A 146 2.78 3.43 3.06
C CYS A 146 1.97 2.20 2.60
N GLY A 147 0.78 2.03 3.15
CA GLY A 147 -0.10 0.91 2.80
C GLY A 147 -0.45 0.81 1.30
N LYS A 148 -0.51 1.93 0.59
CA LYS A 148 -0.77 1.91 -0.87
C LYS A 148 0.36 1.21 -1.63
N GLY A 149 1.62 1.54 -1.34
CA GLY A 149 2.77 0.87 -1.96
C GLY A 149 2.87 -0.60 -1.56
N LYS A 150 2.57 -0.90 -0.29
CA LYS A 150 2.67 -2.26 0.24
C LYS A 150 1.60 -3.22 -0.29
N TRP A 151 0.34 -2.77 -0.38
CA TRP A 151 -0.81 -3.65 -0.66
C TRP A 151 -1.50 -3.39 -1.99
N GLY A 152 -1.25 -2.23 -2.61
CA GLY A 152 -1.94 -1.85 -3.84
C GLY A 152 -1.19 -2.22 -5.13
N PHE A 153 -0.18 -3.07 -5.06
CA PHE A 153 0.65 -3.45 -6.22
C PHE A 153 -0.14 -4.19 -7.31
N ASP A 154 -1.20 -4.88 -6.94
CA ASP A 154 -2.08 -5.61 -7.84
C ASP A 154 -3.09 -4.72 -8.59
N ALA A 155 -3.23 -3.46 -8.19
CA ALA A 155 -4.15 -2.53 -8.85
C ALA A 155 -3.81 -2.30 -10.34
N ALA A 156 -2.56 -2.52 -10.74
CA ALA A 156 -2.13 -2.47 -12.14
C ALA A 156 -2.63 -3.67 -12.96
N LEU A 157 -2.97 -4.78 -12.28
CA LEU A 157 -3.40 -6.04 -12.89
C LEU A 157 -4.93 -6.20 -12.89
N LEU A 158 -5.68 -5.22 -12.36
CA LEU A 158 -7.14 -5.28 -12.32
C LEU A 158 -7.72 -5.37 -13.72
N GLU A 159 -8.54 -6.39 -13.95
CA GLU A 159 -9.33 -6.54 -15.17
C GLU A 159 -10.31 -5.36 -15.34
N GLY A 160 -10.58 -4.98 -16.58
CA GLY A 160 -11.53 -3.90 -16.90
C GLY A 160 -10.94 -2.48 -16.78
N LYS A 161 -9.62 -2.35 -16.63
CA LYS A 161 -8.96 -1.05 -16.74
C LYS A 161 -9.03 -0.56 -18.18
N GLU A 162 -9.70 0.59 -18.37
CA GLU A 162 -9.75 1.23 -19.68
C GLU A 162 -8.36 1.77 -20.06
N VAL A 163 -7.83 1.27 -21.15
CA VAL A 163 -6.50 1.66 -21.66
C VAL A 163 -6.57 2.48 -22.94
N ASP A 164 -7.71 2.38 -23.65
CA ASP A 164 -7.93 3.11 -24.90
C ASP A 164 -8.84 4.32 -24.69
N PRO A 165 -8.60 5.41 -25.41
CA PRO A 165 -9.45 6.59 -25.31
C PRO A 165 -10.84 6.32 -25.85
N MET A 166 -11.85 6.91 -25.21
CA MET A 166 -13.24 6.81 -25.60
C MET A 166 -13.86 8.19 -25.78
N ILE A 167 -14.74 8.31 -26.77
CA ILE A 167 -15.51 9.53 -27.03
C ILE A 167 -16.99 9.24 -26.75
N LYS A 168 -17.65 10.19 -26.06
CA LYS A 168 -19.09 10.12 -25.82
C LYS A 168 -19.85 10.20 -27.13
N ASP A 169 -20.71 9.23 -27.38
CA ASP A 169 -21.58 9.14 -28.54
C ASP A 169 -23.03 8.86 -28.10
N GLY A 170 -23.86 9.86 -28.18
CA GLY A 170 -25.22 9.77 -27.64
C GLY A 170 -25.24 9.48 -26.14
N ASN A 171 -25.87 8.37 -25.73
CA ASN A 171 -25.94 7.89 -24.35
C ASN A 171 -24.81 6.91 -23.99
N GLY A 172 -23.91 6.59 -24.93
CA GLY A 172 -22.82 5.66 -24.74
C GLY A 172 -21.45 6.28 -24.99
N PHE A 173 -20.45 5.39 -25.06
CA PHE A 173 -19.08 5.73 -25.43
C PHE A 173 -18.66 4.82 -26.58
N ARG A 174 -17.88 5.35 -27.53
CA ARG A 174 -17.18 4.60 -28.55
C ARG A 174 -15.68 4.68 -28.38
N MET A 175 -15.00 3.63 -28.64
CA MET A 175 -13.53 3.62 -28.68
C MET A 175 -13.02 4.49 -29.84
N THR A 176 -11.87 5.09 -29.64
CA THR A 176 -11.23 5.96 -30.63
C THR A 176 -9.71 5.87 -30.48
N ASP A 177 -8.96 6.53 -31.37
CA ASP A 177 -7.54 6.72 -31.19
C ASP A 177 -7.20 7.99 -30.43
N TYR A 178 -5.96 8.08 -29.93
CA TYR A 178 -5.48 9.25 -29.17
C TYR A 178 -5.50 10.53 -29.99
N HIS A 179 -5.26 10.47 -31.29
CA HIS A 179 -5.25 11.65 -32.14
C HIS A 179 -6.67 12.27 -32.24
N GLU A 180 -7.67 11.45 -32.53
CA GLU A 180 -9.07 11.91 -32.59
C GLU A 180 -9.53 12.45 -31.25
N ALA A 181 -9.22 11.76 -30.15
CA ALA A 181 -9.58 12.18 -28.80
C ALA A 181 -8.97 13.54 -28.44
N ILE A 182 -7.67 13.74 -28.70
CA ILE A 182 -6.96 15.00 -28.43
C ILE A 182 -7.52 16.13 -29.29
N VAL A 183 -7.73 15.91 -30.59
CA VAL A 183 -8.29 16.93 -31.50
C VAL A 183 -9.69 17.35 -31.03
N MET A 184 -10.53 16.40 -30.62
CA MET A 184 -11.86 16.72 -30.11
C MET A 184 -11.78 17.52 -28.81
N ALA A 185 -10.94 17.10 -27.85
CA ALA A 185 -10.74 17.82 -26.60
C ALA A 185 -10.26 19.27 -26.85
N ALA A 186 -9.27 19.44 -27.73
CA ALA A 186 -8.76 20.75 -28.09
C ALA A 186 -9.84 21.66 -28.72
N LYS A 187 -10.64 21.14 -29.65
CA LYS A 187 -11.77 21.89 -30.25
C LYS A 187 -12.80 22.33 -29.21
N LYS A 188 -13.13 21.43 -28.26
CA LYS A 188 -14.09 21.77 -27.18
C LYS A 188 -13.53 22.82 -26.23
N MET A 189 -12.26 22.70 -25.84
CA MET A 189 -11.61 23.71 -24.98
C MET A 189 -11.54 25.07 -25.68
N GLU A 190 -11.17 25.11 -26.97
CA GLU A 190 -11.14 26.35 -27.75
C GLU A 190 -12.51 26.99 -27.86
N ALA A 191 -13.55 26.21 -28.08
CA ALA A 191 -14.92 26.72 -28.11
C ALA A 191 -15.35 27.35 -26.77
N VAL A 192 -14.94 26.75 -25.64
CA VAL A 192 -15.18 27.31 -24.28
C VAL A 192 -14.39 28.61 -24.11
N ARG A 193 -13.13 28.61 -24.48
CA ARG A 193 -12.22 29.77 -24.40
C ARG A 193 -12.76 30.95 -25.18
N VAL A 194 -13.18 30.73 -26.42
CA VAL A 194 -13.77 31.79 -27.28
C VAL A 194 -15.07 32.35 -26.70
N ARG A 195 -15.91 31.50 -26.11
CA ARG A 195 -17.20 31.90 -25.56
C ARG A 195 -17.13 32.57 -24.19
N HIS A 196 -16.27 32.12 -23.33
CA HIS A 196 -16.25 32.44 -21.90
C HIS A 196 -14.93 33.02 -21.39
N GLY A 197 -13.91 33.11 -22.25
CA GLY A 197 -12.58 33.59 -21.89
C GLY A 197 -11.67 32.47 -21.30
N ASN A 198 -10.40 32.82 -21.16
CA ASN A 198 -9.38 31.87 -20.68
C ASN A 198 -9.65 31.36 -19.25
N SER A 199 -10.18 32.21 -18.38
CA SER A 199 -10.50 31.86 -16.98
C SER A 199 -11.62 30.80 -16.82
N ALA A 200 -12.29 30.44 -17.92
CA ALA A 200 -13.28 29.36 -17.90
C ALA A 200 -12.68 27.96 -17.98
N ILE A 201 -11.37 27.85 -18.15
CA ILE A 201 -10.65 26.57 -18.21
C ILE A 201 -9.73 26.47 -17.01
N ALA A 202 -9.84 25.37 -16.27
CA ALA A 202 -8.96 25.05 -15.15
C ALA A 202 -8.28 23.70 -15.38
N VAL A 203 -7.04 23.58 -14.94
CA VAL A 203 -6.24 22.36 -15.01
C VAL A 203 -6.02 21.83 -13.60
N ALA A 204 -6.52 20.62 -13.33
CA ALA A 204 -6.28 19.90 -12.08
C ALA A 204 -5.19 18.85 -12.31
N ILE A 205 -4.21 18.81 -11.44
CA ILE A 205 -3.12 17.83 -11.47
C ILE A 205 -3.09 17.05 -10.16
N SER A 206 -2.49 15.86 -10.20
CA SER A 206 -2.32 14.97 -9.06
C SER A 206 -0.85 14.93 -8.64
N ASP A 207 -0.59 14.54 -7.40
CA ASP A 207 0.73 14.19 -6.88
C ASP A 207 1.27 12.85 -7.42
N ARG A 208 0.52 12.19 -8.30
CA ARG A 208 0.92 10.93 -8.96
C ARG A 208 1.68 11.16 -10.27
N TYR A 209 1.78 12.39 -10.74
CA TYR A 209 2.53 12.73 -11.94
C TYR A 209 4.03 12.79 -11.69
N THR A 210 4.81 12.49 -12.74
CA THR A 210 6.24 12.79 -12.75
C THR A 210 6.48 14.31 -12.81
N ASN A 211 7.70 14.74 -12.51
CA ASN A 211 8.05 16.15 -12.62
C ASN A 211 7.88 16.69 -14.05
N GLU A 212 8.19 15.85 -15.05
CA GLU A 212 8.05 16.17 -16.48
C GLU A 212 6.58 16.35 -16.86
N GLU A 213 5.70 15.45 -16.41
CA GLU A 213 4.26 15.55 -16.63
C GLU A 213 3.67 16.79 -15.96
N ALA A 214 4.02 17.05 -14.70
CA ALA A 214 3.58 18.24 -13.98
C ALA A 214 4.07 19.54 -14.67
N TYR A 215 5.30 19.54 -15.16
CA TYR A 215 5.85 20.66 -15.95
C TYR A 215 5.12 20.86 -17.27
N ALA A 216 4.82 19.78 -17.99
CA ALA A 216 4.04 19.82 -19.22
C ALA A 216 2.65 20.40 -18.99
N MET A 217 1.97 19.98 -17.90
CA MET A 217 0.64 20.52 -17.52
C MET A 217 0.72 21.99 -17.15
N LYS A 218 1.77 22.44 -16.45
CA LYS A 218 2.01 23.85 -16.16
C LYS A 218 2.18 24.66 -17.45
N LYS A 219 2.99 24.19 -18.41
CA LYS A 219 3.17 24.84 -19.71
C LYS A 219 1.86 24.91 -20.49
N PHE A 220 1.10 23.83 -20.51
CA PHE A 220 -0.23 23.81 -21.12
C PHE A 220 -1.15 24.86 -20.51
N ALA A 221 -1.27 24.92 -19.18
CA ALA A 221 -2.07 25.93 -18.51
C ALA A 221 -1.65 27.36 -18.86
N GLN A 222 -0.33 27.64 -18.94
CA GLN A 222 0.18 28.95 -19.38
C GLN A 222 -0.15 29.28 -20.82
N THR A 223 -0.23 28.28 -21.70
CA THR A 223 -0.52 28.47 -23.14
C THR A 223 -2.00 28.82 -23.38
N ILE A 224 -2.88 28.24 -22.59
CA ILE A 224 -4.33 28.52 -22.70
C ILE A 224 -4.75 29.80 -21.97
N GLY A 225 -3.88 30.41 -21.15
CA GLY A 225 -4.10 31.68 -20.42
C GLY A 225 -4.76 31.51 -19.07
#